data_ab166adb78704bbb3eace7a687fc3903
#
_entry.id   ab166adb78704bbb3eace7a687fc3903
#
_cell.length_a   1.000
_cell.length_b   1.000
_cell.length_c   1.000
_cell.angle_alpha   90.00
_cell.angle_beta   90.00
_cell.angle_gamma   90.00
#
_symmetry.space_group_name_H-M   'P 1'
#
loop_
_entity.id
_entity.type
_entity.pdbx_description
1 polymer ?
#
loop_
_entity_poly.entity_id
_entity_poly.type
_entity_poly.pdbx_seq_one_letter_code
_entity_poly.pdbx_strand_id
1 'polypeptide(L)'
;MSCYLTIKKNGTRIGTWSRSTKAFSLFHGADYTEKEFDPVSVFRNAIEEIKAEIPNYKKEIRIAQLSLEGCMDADERYYLASSIVEYEDEIKDCERIIIEIEFMLNNCVECDLYDEHTHWTWVLE
;
A
#
# COMPACT_ATOMS: atom_id res chain seq x y z
N MET A 1 -0.50 2.07 19.94
CA MET A 1 0.53 2.96 19.35
C MET A 1 0.40 2.99 17.84
N SER A 2 0.29 4.18 17.29
CA SER A 2 0.32 4.33 15.84
C SER A 2 1.78 4.28 15.37
N CYS A 3 1.99 3.62 14.24
CA CYS A 3 3.29 3.54 13.60
C CYS A 3 3.17 4.16 12.22
N TYR A 4 4.06 5.10 11.93
CA TYR A 4 4.08 5.80 10.66
C TYR A 4 5.45 5.65 10.02
N LEU A 5 5.46 5.45 8.71
CA LEU A 5 6.68 5.54 7.92
C LEU A 5 6.80 6.97 7.39
N THR A 6 7.88 7.64 7.75
CA THR A 6 8.18 8.98 7.27
C THR A 6 9.32 8.91 6.27
N ILE A 7 9.13 9.47 5.09
CA ILE A 7 10.15 9.55 4.04
C ILE A 7 10.58 11.00 3.92
N LYS A 8 11.89 11.19 3.95
CA LYS A 8 12.54 12.51 3.88
C LYS A 8 13.47 12.59 2.69
N LYS A 9 13.48 13.75 2.06
CA LYS A 9 14.41 14.12 0.99
C LYS A 9 15.23 15.28 1.50
N ASN A 10 16.54 15.09 1.64
CA ASN A 10 17.45 16.09 2.20
C ASN A 10 16.98 16.65 3.55
N GLY A 11 16.47 15.77 4.40
CA GLY A 11 15.96 16.14 5.73
C GLY A 11 14.54 16.70 5.76
N THR A 12 13.93 16.96 4.62
CA THR A 12 12.57 17.48 4.53
C THR A 12 11.57 16.33 4.35
N ARG A 13 10.55 16.28 5.21
CA ARG A 13 9.48 15.30 5.11
C ARG A 13 8.70 15.51 3.81
N ILE A 14 8.60 14.46 3.00
CA ILE A 14 7.85 14.49 1.74
C ILE A 14 6.67 13.54 1.73
N GLY A 15 6.65 12.57 2.61
CA GLY A 15 5.53 11.62 2.70
C GLY A 15 5.50 10.89 4.02
N THR A 16 4.29 10.53 4.46
CA THR A 16 4.06 9.75 5.66
C THR A 16 2.92 8.78 5.38
N TRP A 17 3.14 7.51 5.72
CA TRP A 17 2.12 6.46 5.57
C TRP A 17 1.88 5.78 6.90
N SER A 18 0.61 5.55 7.21
CA SER A 18 0.21 4.78 8.37
C SER A 18 0.35 3.28 8.08
N ARG A 19 0.75 2.51 9.09
CA ARG A 19 0.83 1.05 9.01
C ARG A 19 -0.54 0.39 8.82
N SER A 20 -1.62 1.08 9.15
CA SER A 20 -2.98 0.58 8.97
C SER A 20 -3.46 0.63 7.52
N THR A 21 -2.69 1.23 6.61
CA THR A 21 -3.02 1.30 5.18
C THR A 21 -2.37 0.16 4.41
N LYS A 22 -2.75 0.02 3.14
CA LYS A 22 -2.12 -0.96 2.23
C LYS A 22 -0.68 -0.61 1.87
N ALA A 23 -0.18 0.51 2.36
CA ALA A 23 1.22 0.91 2.17
C ALA A 23 2.21 0.14 3.06
N PHE A 24 1.73 -0.80 3.90
CA PHE A 24 2.61 -1.46 4.87
C PHE A 24 3.80 -2.18 4.22
N SER A 25 3.72 -2.58 2.95
CA SER A 25 4.84 -3.17 2.22
C SER A 25 6.03 -2.22 2.07
N LEU A 26 5.80 -0.90 2.14
CA LEU A 26 6.87 0.09 2.19
C LEU A 26 7.68 0.04 3.49
N PHE A 27 7.11 -0.56 4.54
CA PHE A 27 7.75 -0.61 5.85
C PHE A 27 8.87 -1.65 5.93
N HIS A 28 8.98 -2.55 4.94
CA HIS A 28 10.02 -3.58 4.92
C HIS A 28 11.40 -2.93 4.86
N GLY A 29 12.23 -3.23 5.83
CA GLY A 29 13.58 -2.68 5.93
C GLY A 29 13.70 -1.34 6.63
N ALA A 30 12.59 -0.66 6.88
CA ALA A 30 12.60 0.56 7.67
C ALA A 30 12.70 0.23 9.17
N ASP A 31 13.27 1.15 9.95
CA ASP A 31 13.49 0.97 11.38
C ASP A 31 13.19 2.28 12.12
N TYR A 32 13.21 2.25 13.44
CA TYR A 32 13.00 3.43 14.28
C TYR A 32 14.20 4.40 14.28
N THR A 33 15.31 3.99 13.66
CA THR A 33 16.46 4.86 13.40
C THR A 33 16.42 5.32 11.95
N GLU A 34 16.54 6.61 11.72
CA GLU A 34 16.57 7.17 10.36
C GLU A 34 17.76 6.61 9.58
N LYS A 35 17.49 6.09 8.38
CA LYS A 35 18.49 5.47 7.50
C LYS A 35 18.33 5.94 6.07
N GLU A 36 19.42 5.92 5.31
CA GLU A 36 19.35 6.07 3.87
C GLU A 36 18.72 4.84 3.23
N PHE A 37 18.04 5.02 2.12
CA PHE A 37 17.43 3.92 1.36
C PHE A 37 17.41 4.25 -0.14
N ASP A 38 17.23 3.21 -0.95
CA ASP A 38 17.06 3.37 -2.40
C ASP A 38 15.57 3.53 -2.70
N PRO A 39 15.11 4.78 -2.96
CA PRO A 39 13.69 5.02 -3.14
C PRO A 39 13.10 4.36 -4.39
N VAL A 40 13.89 4.27 -5.47
CA VAL A 40 13.41 3.64 -6.71
C VAL A 40 13.09 2.18 -6.49
N SER A 41 14.03 1.44 -5.91
CA SER A 41 13.85 0.02 -5.62
C SER A 41 12.71 -0.22 -4.64
N VAL A 42 12.65 0.54 -3.55
CA VAL A 42 11.63 0.39 -2.52
C VAL A 42 10.23 0.67 -3.08
N PHE A 43 10.07 1.77 -3.80
CA PHE A 43 8.75 2.15 -4.33
C PHE A 43 8.28 1.20 -5.43
N ARG A 44 9.16 0.78 -6.33
CA ARG A 44 8.82 -0.20 -7.38
C ARG A 44 8.41 -1.54 -6.80
N ASN A 45 9.15 -2.03 -5.82
CA ASN A 45 8.83 -3.28 -5.14
C ASN A 45 7.49 -3.19 -4.40
N ALA A 46 7.23 -2.07 -3.72
CA ALA A 46 5.97 -1.85 -3.03
C ALA A 46 4.79 -1.84 -4.00
N ILE A 47 4.90 -1.17 -5.14
CA ILE A 47 3.87 -1.15 -6.18
C ILE A 47 3.57 -2.58 -6.65
N GLU A 48 4.59 -3.37 -6.95
CA GLU A 48 4.42 -4.74 -7.42
C GLU A 48 3.75 -5.63 -6.36
N GLU A 49 4.15 -5.51 -5.10
CA GLU A 49 3.55 -6.27 -4.01
C GLU A 49 2.08 -5.92 -3.80
N ILE A 50 1.75 -4.63 -3.84
CA ILE A 50 0.36 -4.18 -3.68
C ILE A 50 -0.50 -4.62 -4.87
N LYS A 51 0.02 -4.49 -6.10
CA LYS A 51 -0.67 -4.98 -7.30
C LYS A 51 -0.97 -6.47 -7.23
N ALA A 52 -0.05 -7.26 -6.67
CA ALA A 52 -0.22 -8.71 -6.56
C ALA A 52 -1.36 -9.11 -5.62
N GLU A 53 -1.76 -8.26 -4.69
CA GLU A 53 -2.89 -8.52 -3.78
C GLU A 53 -4.24 -8.40 -4.48
N ILE A 54 -4.36 -7.55 -5.49
CA ILE A 54 -5.65 -7.26 -6.15
C ILE A 54 -6.30 -8.50 -6.76
N PRO A 55 -5.59 -9.36 -7.51
CA PRO A 55 -6.20 -10.59 -8.04
C PRO A 55 -6.74 -11.53 -6.95
N ASN A 56 -6.09 -11.58 -5.80
CA ASN A 56 -6.53 -12.40 -4.68
C ASN A 56 -7.85 -11.89 -4.11
N TYR A 57 -8.00 -10.58 -3.95
CA TYR A 57 -9.26 -9.98 -3.51
C TYR A 57 -10.38 -10.22 -4.53
N LYS A 58 -10.09 -10.09 -5.81
CA LYS A 58 -11.06 -10.37 -6.87
C LYS A 58 -11.53 -11.82 -6.86
N LYS A 59 -10.61 -12.75 -6.59
CA LYS A 59 -10.93 -14.17 -6.45
C LYS A 59 -11.86 -14.42 -5.26
N GLU A 60 -11.57 -13.80 -4.11
CA GLU A 60 -12.41 -13.94 -2.91
C GLU A 60 -13.81 -13.36 -3.14
N ILE A 61 -13.91 -12.24 -3.84
CA ILE A 61 -15.21 -11.66 -4.22
C ILE A 61 -16.01 -12.65 -5.07
N ARG A 62 -15.37 -13.26 -6.06
CA ARG A 62 -16.02 -14.23 -6.94
C ARG A 62 -16.52 -15.45 -6.17
N ILE A 63 -15.69 -15.98 -5.27
CA ILE A 63 -16.07 -17.11 -4.41
C ILE A 63 -17.28 -16.74 -3.55
N ALA A 64 -17.27 -15.57 -2.94
CA ALA A 64 -18.38 -15.10 -2.12
C ALA A 64 -19.66 -14.90 -2.94
N GLN A 65 -19.55 -14.36 -4.16
CA GLN A 65 -20.70 -14.19 -5.06
C GLN A 65 -21.32 -15.53 -5.45
N LEU A 66 -20.49 -16.53 -5.77
CA LEU A 66 -20.96 -17.86 -6.10
C LEU A 66 -21.64 -18.54 -4.89
N SER A 67 -21.08 -18.37 -3.70
CA SER A 67 -21.67 -18.89 -2.47
C SER A 67 -23.00 -18.21 -2.16
N LEU A 68 -23.11 -16.92 -2.44
CA LEU A 68 -24.32 -16.14 -2.23
C LEU A 68 -25.48 -16.63 -3.10
N GLU A 69 -25.20 -17.01 -4.35
CA GLU A 69 -26.23 -17.51 -5.28
C GLU A 69 -26.95 -18.75 -4.75
N GLY A 70 -26.22 -19.65 -4.06
CA GLY A 70 -26.80 -20.88 -3.52
C GLY A 70 -27.25 -20.80 -2.07
N CYS A 71 -27.08 -19.65 -1.42
CA CYS A 71 -27.32 -19.51 0.00
C CYS A 71 -28.76 -19.13 0.31
N MET A 72 -29.42 -19.89 1.18
CA MET A 72 -30.82 -19.67 1.61
C MET A 72 -30.92 -19.05 3.00
N ASP A 73 -29.82 -19.07 3.79
CA ASP A 73 -29.78 -18.54 5.15
C ASP A 73 -29.59 -17.02 5.10
N ALA A 74 -30.51 -16.27 5.72
CA ALA A 74 -30.43 -14.79 5.72
C ALA A 74 -29.19 -14.25 6.41
N ASP A 75 -28.76 -14.85 7.52
CA ASP A 75 -27.58 -14.40 8.25
C ASP A 75 -26.30 -14.65 7.46
N GLU A 76 -26.20 -15.81 6.82
CA GLU A 76 -25.07 -16.16 5.97
C GLU A 76 -25.01 -15.28 4.73
N ARG A 77 -26.17 -14.98 4.12
CA ARG A 77 -26.27 -14.06 2.98
C ARG A 77 -25.76 -12.67 3.36
N TYR A 78 -26.15 -12.18 4.53
CA TYR A 78 -25.67 -10.88 5.04
C TYR A 78 -24.15 -10.88 5.22
N TYR A 79 -23.61 -11.95 5.81
CA TYR A 79 -22.17 -12.09 6.02
C TYR A 79 -21.40 -12.09 4.68
N LEU A 80 -21.89 -12.88 3.71
CA LEU A 80 -21.25 -12.95 2.38
C LEU A 80 -21.28 -11.61 1.66
N ALA A 81 -22.43 -10.92 1.70
CA ALA A 81 -22.57 -9.60 1.08
C ALA A 81 -21.64 -8.58 1.73
N SER A 82 -21.51 -8.61 3.05
CA SER A 82 -20.59 -7.72 3.79
C SER A 82 -19.14 -8.00 3.44
N SER A 83 -18.78 -9.28 3.29
CA SER A 83 -17.42 -9.67 2.89
C SER A 83 -17.08 -9.15 1.50
N ILE A 84 -18.01 -9.19 0.56
CA ILE A 84 -17.81 -8.65 -0.80
C ILE A 84 -17.49 -7.16 -0.73
N VAL A 85 -18.26 -6.39 0.05
CA VAL A 85 -18.03 -4.95 0.22
C VAL A 85 -16.64 -4.69 0.82
N GLU A 86 -16.24 -5.46 1.83
CA GLU A 86 -14.93 -5.33 2.45
C GLU A 86 -13.80 -5.58 1.44
N TYR A 87 -13.90 -6.62 0.62
CA TYR A 87 -12.89 -6.90 -0.40
C TYR A 87 -12.85 -5.84 -1.50
N GLU A 88 -14.01 -5.30 -1.90
CA GLU A 88 -14.05 -4.19 -2.85
C GLU A 88 -13.36 -2.94 -2.30
N ASP A 89 -13.56 -2.65 -1.01
CA ASP A 89 -12.90 -1.53 -0.34
C ASP A 89 -11.39 -1.75 -0.26
N GLU A 90 -10.93 -3.00 0.00
CA GLU A 90 -9.52 -3.35 0.00
C GLU A 90 -8.88 -3.11 -1.38
N ILE A 91 -9.58 -3.46 -2.46
CA ILE A 91 -9.09 -3.20 -3.83
C ILE A 91 -8.96 -1.71 -4.08
N LYS A 92 -9.95 -0.91 -3.67
CA LYS A 92 -9.89 0.55 -3.81
C LYS A 92 -8.72 1.15 -3.03
N ASP A 93 -8.47 0.65 -1.83
CA ASP A 93 -7.32 1.08 -1.03
C ASP A 93 -6.00 0.73 -1.71
N CYS A 94 -5.88 -0.47 -2.27
CA CYS A 94 -4.70 -0.88 -3.04
C CYS A 94 -4.47 0.07 -4.22
N GLU A 95 -5.51 0.34 -5.00
CA GLU A 95 -5.43 1.22 -6.17
C GLU A 95 -5.03 2.65 -5.77
N ARG A 96 -5.60 3.17 -4.70
CA ARG A 96 -5.28 4.50 -4.18
C ARG A 96 -3.83 4.61 -3.75
N ILE A 97 -3.33 3.63 -2.99
CA ILE A 97 -1.95 3.62 -2.52
C ILE A 97 -0.97 3.48 -3.69
N ILE A 98 -1.29 2.64 -4.68
CA ILE A 98 -0.47 2.50 -5.88
C ILE A 98 -0.32 3.86 -6.58
N ILE A 99 -1.41 4.60 -6.75
CA ILE A 99 -1.39 5.93 -7.37
C ILE A 99 -0.50 6.89 -6.57
N GLU A 100 -0.62 6.88 -5.24
CA GLU A 100 0.20 7.73 -4.37
C GLU A 100 1.69 7.42 -4.50
N ILE A 101 2.04 6.13 -4.51
CA ILE A 101 3.43 5.69 -4.63
C ILE A 101 3.97 5.99 -6.03
N GLU A 102 3.20 5.75 -7.08
CA GLU A 102 3.58 6.07 -8.45
C GLU A 102 3.82 7.58 -8.64
N PHE A 103 2.96 8.41 -8.06
CA PHE A 103 3.14 9.86 -8.09
C PHE A 103 4.46 10.24 -7.44
N MET A 104 4.76 9.70 -6.27
CA MET A 104 6.02 9.97 -5.58
C MET A 104 7.22 9.49 -6.38
N LEU A 105 7.16 8.29 -6.92
CA LEU A 105 8.24 7.73 -7.74
C LEU A 105 8.54 8.62 -8.96
N ASN A 106 7.50 8.99 -9.70
CA ASN A 106 7.66 9.73 -10.96
C ASN A 106 8.02 11.20 -10.76
N ASN A 107 7.45 11.85 -9.74
CA ASN A 107 7.55 13.30 -9.59
C ASN A 107 8.55 13.75 -8.52
N CYS A 108 8.84 12.89 -7.55
CA CYS A 108 9.74 13.25 -6.45
C CYS A 108 11.07 12.50 -6.49
N VAL A 109 11.09 11.29 -7.04
CA VAL A 109 12.28 10.42 -7.04
C VAL A 109 13.00 10.48 -8.37
N GLU A 110 12.32 10.17 -9.47
CA GLU A 110 12.96 10.08 -10.80
C GLU A 110 13.51 11.41 -11.28
N CYS A 111 12.90 12.52 -10.87
CA CYS A 111 13.40 13.85 -11.20
C CYS A 111 14.77 14.14 -10.57
N ASP A 112 15.08 13.46 -9.46
CA ASP A 112 16.32 13.70 -8.70
C ASP A 112 17.37 12.60 -8.84
N LEU A 113 17.14 11.60 -9.70
CA LEU A 113 18.05 10.46 -9.87
C LEU A 113 19.46 10.86 -10.31
N TYR A 114 19.62 12.03 -10.93
CA TYR A 114 20.90 12.53 -11.43
C TYR A 114 21.56 13.54 -10.49
N ASP A 115 20.94 13.83 -9.36
CA ASP A 115 21.48 14.77 -8.37
C ASP A 115 22.24 13.98 -7.30
N GLU A 116 23.56 14.05 -7.35
CA GLU A 116 24.45 13.37 -6.39
C GLU A 116 24.31 13.91 -4.95
N HIS A 117 23.69 15.08 -4.80
CA HIS A 117 23.50 15.71 -3.50
C HIS A 117 22.14 15.41 -2.86
N THR A 118 21.29 14.64 -3.53
CA THR A 118 19.99 14.26 -2.97
C THR A 118 20.12 13.04 -2.07
N HIS A 119 19.75 13.20 -0.80
CA HIS A 119 19.75 12.13 0.19
C HIS A 119 18.31 11.75 0.56
N TRP A 120 18.00 10.49 0.38
CA TRP A 120 16.72 9.91 0.72
C TRP A 120 16.85 9.09 1.99
N THR A 121 16.05 9.42 2.98
CA THR A 121 16.04 8.71 4.26
C THR A 121 14.61 8.34 4.65
N TRP A 122 14.48 7.31 5.45
CA TRP A 122 13.23 6.89 6.01
C TRP A 122 13.36 6.50 7.47
N VAL A 123 12.26 6.57 8.20
CA VAL A 123 12.23 6.24 9.62
C VAL A 123 10.82 5.83 10.03
N LEU A 124 10.72 4.85 10.94
CA LEU A 124 9.47 4.50 11.60
C LEU A 124 9.29 5.38 12.83
N GLU A 125 8.15 6.03 12.90
CA GLU A 125 7.81 6.92 14.01
C GLU A 125 6.54 6.53 14.74
#